data_262b86d8363b22fc9a6aae806e4d5c99
#
_entry.id   262b86d8363b22fc9a6aae806e4d5c99
#
_cell.length_a   1.000
_cell.length_b   1.000
_cell.length_c   1.000
_cell.angle_alpha   90.00
_cell.angle_beta   90.00
_cell.angle_gamma   90.00
#
_symmetry.space_group_name_H-M   'P 1'
#
loop_
_entity.id
_entity.type
_entity.pdbx_description
1 polymer ?
#
loop_
_entity_poly.entity_id
_entity_poly.type
_entity_poly.pdbx_seq_one_letter_code
_entity_poly.pdbx_strand_id
1 'polypeptide(L)'
;RDVERSRGLGDVYKRQVLSDYDFQKIIACDKGLEICQECDILPDLVIGDFDSAKTDIVASYREKTEFLDLDTHKDFTDTHVAISYILEQEIRPDEVILVGATGTRMDHTLANIGLLKQFAEFGISAYLIDEHNRITMTAHQHIVKRTDAYRYVSLLPYTEQVTGVTLQGFYYNAQGLTLKLGESIGVSNELIAECGLIEFESGLLIVIESRD
;
A
#
# COMPACT_ATOMS: atom_id res chain seq x y z
N ARG A 1 14.41 -12.61 -22.67
CA ARG A 1 14.83 -13.50 -21.55
C ARG A 1 14.77 -12.80 -20.19
N ASP A 2 15.05 -11.49 -20.12
CA ASP A 2 15.03 -10.73 -18.85
C ASP A 2 13.61 -10.36 -18.39
N VAL A 3 12.65 -10.25 -19.30
CA VAL A 3 11.24 -9.96 -18.99
C VAL A 3 10.55 -11.16 -18.30
N GLU A 4 10.92 -12.39 -18.62
CA GLU A 4 10.39 -13.58 -17.95
C GLU A 4 10.93 -13.75 -16.52
N ARG A 5 12.20 -13.36 -16.27
CA ARG A 5 12.77 -13.40 -14.91
C ARG A 5 12.13 -12.37 -13.98
N SER A 6 11.85 -11.17 -14.46
CA SER A 6 11.18 -10.14 -13.64
C SER A 6 9.73 -10.49 -13.31
N ARG A 7 8.99 -11.14 -14.24
CA ARG A 7 7.63 -11.65 -13.94
C ARG A 7 7.64 -12.72 -12.87
N GLY A 8 8.59 -13.67 -12.90
CA GLY A 8 8.67 -14.75 -11.93
C GLY A 8 9.02 -14.29 -10.51
N LEU A 9 9.84 -13.25 -10.35
CA LEU A 9 10.19 -12.68 -9.04
C LEU A 9 9.02 -11.90 -8.42
N GLY A 10 8.30 -11.11 -9.21
CA GLY A 10 7.11 -10.39 -8.75
C GLY A 10 5.98 -11.32 -8.28
N ASP A 11 5.85 -12.50 -8.87
CA ASP A 11 4.85 -13.48 -8.47
C ASP A 11 5.22 -14.19 -7.14
N VAL A 12 6.50 -14.47 -6.92
CA VAL A 12 7.00 -15.03 -5.64
C VAL A 12 6.73 -14.07 -4.49
N TYR A 13 6.97 -12.78 -4.69
CA TYR A 13 6.75 -11.76 -3.69
C TYR A 13 5.26 -11.63 -3.31
N LYS A 14 4.34 -11.56 -4.28
CA LYS A 14 2.89 -11.49 -4.01
C LYS A 14 2.42 -12.68 -3.17
N ARG A 15 2.86 -13.90 -3.53
CA ARG A 15 2.56 -15.11 -2.76
C ARG A 15 3.09 -15.03 -1.34
N GLN A 16 4.29 -14.51 -1.14
CA GLN A 16 4.90 -14.37 0.17
C GLN A 16 4.08 -13.40 1.04
N VAL A 17 3.76 -12.19 0.55
CA VAL A 17 2.92 -11.24 1.29
C VAL A 17 1.57 -11.86 1.63
N LEU A 18 0.93 -12.51 0.67
CA LEU A 18 -0.38 -13.14 0.89
C LEU A 18 -0.33 -14.34 1.85
N SER A 19 0.83 -14.97 2.05
CA SER A 19 1.02 -16.06 3.01
C SER A 19 1.45 -15.59 4.40
N ASP A 20 2.06 -14.41 4.51
CA ASP A 20 2.60 -13.88 5.76
C ASP A 20 1.52 -13.24 6.66
N TYR A 21 0.34 -13.01 6.11
CA TYR A 21 -0.78 -12.37 6.80
C TYR A 21 -2.01 -13.31 6.84
N ASP A 22 -2.74 -13.28 7.96
CA ASP A 22 -4.04 -13.95 8.12
C ASP A 22 -5.16 -12.93 7.81
N PHE A 23 -5.58 -12.89 6.55
CA PHE A 23 -6.58 -11.94 6.07
C PHE A 23 -8.00 -12.36 6.48
N GLN A 24 -8.76 -11.45 7.08
CA GLN A 24 -10.18 -11.65 7.37
C GLN A 24 -11.05 -11.47 6.11
N LYS A 25 -10.62 -10.64 5.17
CA LYS A 25 -11.31 -10.38 3.91
C LYS A 25 -10.33 -10.03 2.81
N ILE A 26 -10.54 -10.60 1.62
CA ILE A 26 -9.74 -10.36 0.42
C ILE A 26 -10.64 -9.74 -0.64
N ILE A 27 -10.25 -8.57 -1.15
CA ILE A 27 -10.94 -7.86 -2.23
C ILE A 27 -10.01 -7.80 -3.44
N ALA A 28 -10.47 -8.35 -4.57
CA ALA A 28 -9.74 -8.26 -5.83
C ALA A 28 -10.29 -7.11 -6.68
N CYS A 29 -9.41 -6.23 -7.15
CA CYS A 29 -9.77 -5.12 -8.04
C CYS A 29 -9.26 -5.40 -9.44
N ASP A 30 -10.16 -5.47 -10.43
CA ASP A 30 -9.85 -5.67 -11.85
C ASP A 30 -8.79 -6.77 -12.07
N LYS A 31 -7.60 -6.43 -12.56
CA LYS A 31 -6.47 -7.37 -12.73
C LYS A 31 -5.97 -8.01 -11.44
N GLY A 32 -6.37 -7.53 -10.28
CA GLY A 32 -6.10 -8.19 -8.99
C GLY A 32 -6.65 -9.62 -8.96
N LEU A 33 -7.68 -9.92 -9.75
CA LEU A 33 -8.22 -11.27 -9.91
C LEU A 33 -7.22 -12.24 -10.55
N GLU A 34 -6.35 -11.77 -11.46
CA GLU A 34 -5.26 -12.57 -12.02
C GLU A 34 -4.24 -12.95 -10.93
N ILE A 35 -3.95 -12.03 -9.99
CA ILE A 35 -3.07 -12.31 -8.84
C ILE A 35 -3.70 -13.37 -7.93
N CYS A 36 -5.00 -13.28 -7.68
CA CYS A 36 -5.73 -14.29 -6.91
C CYS A 36 -5.62 -15.67 -7.56
N GLN A 37 -5.77 -15.75 -8.89
CA GLN A 37 -5.63 -17.00 -9.64
C GLN A 37 -4.19 -17.57 -9.55
N GLU A 38 -3.17 -16.73 -9.75
CA GLU A 38 -1.76 -17.11 -9.68
C GLU A 38 -1.38 -17.62 -8.28
N CYS A 39 -2.02 -17.10 -7.24
CA CYS A 39 -1.76 -17.46 -5.83
C CYS A 39 -2.71 -18.55 -5.30
N ASP A 40 -3.64 -19.06 -6.11
CA ASP A 40 -4.68 -20.02 -5.71
C ASP A 40 -5.56 -19.50 -4.54
N ILE A 41 -5.95 -18.23 -4.63
CA ILE A 41 -6.76 -17.53 -3.62
C ILE A 41 -8.18 -17.33 -4.15
N LEU A 42 -9.17 -17.59 -3.31
CA LEU A 42 -10.55 -17.20 -3.56
C LEU A 42 -10.83 -15.88 -2.83
N PRO A 43 -10.99 -14.75 -3.55
CA PRO A 43 -11.35 -13.48 -2.90
C PRO A 43 -12.80 -13.52 -2.42
N ASP A 44 -13.11 -12.74 -1.39
CA ASP A 44 -14.49 -12.59 -0.86
C ASP A 44 -15.33 -11.66 -1.73
N LEU A 45 -14.68 -10.68 -2.39
CA LEU A 45 -15.33 -9.70 -3.24
C LEU A 45 -14.43 -9.35 -4.43
N VAL A 46 -15.02 -9.20 -5.59
CA VAL A 46 -14.34 -8.72 -6.80
C VAL A 46 -14.99 -7.41 -7.24
N ILE A 47 -14.19 -6.37 -7.47
CA ILE A 47 -14.65 -5.03 -7.86
C ILE A 47 -13.98 -4.64 -9.17
N GLY A 48 -14.74 -4.23 -10.18
CA GLY A 48 -14.18 -3.74 -11.44
C GLY A 48 -15.19 -3.63 -12.55
N ASP A 49 -14.74 -3.09 -13.69
CA ASP A 49 -15.50 -3.10 -14.95
C ASP A 49 -15.04 -4.26 -15.87
N PHE A 50 -13.93 -4.89 -15.51
CA PHE A 50 -13.35 -6.08 -16.16
C PHE A 50 -13.01 -5.90 -17.64
N ASP A 51 -12.87 -4.66 -18.11
CA ASP A 51 -12.50 -4.35 -19.50
C ASP A 51 -11.06 -4.77 -19.82
N SER A 52 -10.20 -4.79 -18.80
CA SER A 52 -8.79 -5.15 -18.90
C SER A 52 -8.43 -6.52 -18.31
N ALA A 53 -9.36 -7.19 -17.63
CA ALA A 53 -9.17 -8.53 -17.07
C ALA A 53 -9.44 -9.64 -18.11
N LYS A 54 -8.79 -10.80 -17.95
CA LYS A 54 -9.03 -11.94 -18.83
C LYS A 54 -10.42 -12.53 -18.60
N THR A 55 -11.24 -12.58 -19.65
CA THR A 55 -12.64 -12.99 -19.59
C THR A 55 -12.85 -14.41 -19.02
N ASP A 56 -11.94 -15.33 -19.31
CA ASP A 56 -11.97 -16.71 -18.81
C ASP A 56 -11.73 -16.78 -17.30
N ILE A 57 -10.83 -15.93 -16.77
CA ILE A 57 -10.56 -15.81 -15.34
C ILE A 57 -11.80 -15.25 -14.65
N VAL A 58 -12.33 -14.12 -15.12
CA VAL A 58 -13.55 -13.51 -14.57
C VAL A 58 -14.69 -14.53 -14.50
N ALA A 59 -14.94 -15.26 -15.59
CA ALA A 59 -15.99 -16.28 -15.66
C ALA A 59 -15.79 -17.39 -14.61
N SER A 60 -14.55 -17.81 -14.36
CA SER A 60 -14.24 -18.89 -13.42
C SER A 60 -14.52 -18.54 -11.95
N TYR A 61 -14.55 -17.24 -11.61
CA TYR A 61 -14.83 -16.75 -10.27
C TYR A 61 -16.28 -16.32 -10.06
N ARG A 62 -17.03 -15.98 -11.13
CA ARG A 62 -18.41 -15.46 -11.04
C ARG A 62 -19.37 -16.33 -10.21
N GLU A 63 -19.20 -17.65 -10.23
CA GLU A 63 -20.07 -18.55 -9.47
C GLU A 63 -19.60 -18.80 -8.03
N LYS A 64 -18.40 -18.31 -7.66
CA LYS A 64 -17.72 -18.65 -6.41
C LYS A 64 -17.56 -17.46 -5.46
N THR A 65 -17.70 -16.25 -5.98
CA THR A 65 -17.35 -15.01 -5.28
C THR A 65 -18.38 -13.93 -5.58
N GLU A 66 -18.58 -13.01 -4.67
CA GLU A 66 -19.39 -11.81 -4.85
C GLU A 66 -18.70 -10.84 -5.83
N PHE A 67 -19.49 -10.21 -6.72
CA PHE A 67 -19.01 -9.24 -7.70
C PHE A 67 -19.74 -7.91 -7.54
N LEU A 68 -18.97 -6.82 -7.52
CA LEU A 68 -19.44 -5.46 -7.67
C LEU A 68 -19.02 -4.96 -9.06
N ASP A 69 -19.93 -5.10 -10.02
CA ASP A 69 -19.71 -4.63 -11.38
C ASP A 69 -19.80 -3.10 -11.43
N LEU A 70 -18.79 -2.47 -11.99
CA LEU A 70 -18.69 -1.02 -12.12
C LEU A 70 -18.94 -0.60 -13.58
N ASP A 71 -19.43 0.63 -13.77
CA ASP A 71 -19.52 1.23 -15.10
C ASP A 71 -18.11 1.58 -15.62
N THR A 72 -17.83 1.32 -16.90
CA THR A 72 -16.58 1.71 -17.57
C THR A 72 -16.40 3.23 -17.66
N HIS A 73 -17.49 4.00 -17.58
CA HIS A 73 -17.51 5.47 -17.63
C HIS A 73 -17.58 6.09 -16.23
N LYS A 74 -16.86 5.53 -15.25
CA LYS A 74 -16.78 6.07 -13.89
C LYS A 74 -15.64 7.09 -13.75
N ASP A 75 -15.80 8.04 -12.82
CA ASP A 75 -14.80 9.08 -12.54
C ASP A 75 -13.63 8.58 -11.67
N PHE A 76 -13.75 7.39 -11.06
CA PHE A 76 -12.79 6.85 -10.11
C PHE A 76 -12.17 5.52 -10.58
N THR A 77 -10.93 5.26 -10.14
CA THR A 77 -10.26 3.96 -10.37
C THR A 77 -10.91 2.86 -9.51
N ASP A 78 -10.78 1.59 -9.92
CA ASP A 78 -11.31 0.45 -9.15
C ASP A 78 -10.72 0.39 -7.74
N THR A 79 -9.44 0.70 -7.59
CA THR A 79 -8.78 0.81 -6.27
C THR A 79 -9.45 1.86 -5.40
N HIS A 80 -9.81 3.02 -5.95
CA HIS A 80 -10.50 4.08 -5.20
C HIS A 80 -11.89 3.62 -4.76
N VAL A 81 -12.64 2.96 -5.64
CA VAL A 81 -13.97 2.40 -5.30
C VAL A 81 -13.85 1.34 -4.21
N ALA A 82 -12.85 0.46 -4.28
CA ALA A 82 -12.61 -0.55 -3.25
C ALA A 82 -12.28 0.09 -1.88
N ILE A 83 -11.47 1.14 -1.86
CA ILE A 83 -11.17 1.87 -0.63
C ILE A 83 -12.43 2.52 -0.05
N SER A 84 -13.23 3.19 -0.88
CA SER A 84 -14.52 3.76 -0.46
C SER A 84 -15.44 2.68 0.11
N TYR A 85 -15.55 1.54 -0.55
CA TYR A 85 -16.32 0.39 -0.07
C TYR A 85 -15.85 -0.07 1.33
N ILE A 86 -14.53 -0.17 1.56
CA ILE A 86 -13.97 -0.56 2.87
C ILE A 86 -14.32 0.48 3.94
N LEU A 87 -14.21 1.76 3.63
CA LEU A 87 -14.44 2.86 4.58
C LEU A 87 -15.92 3.06 4.93
N GLU A 88 -16.84 2.66 4.06
CA GLU A 88 -18.29 2.71 4.26
C GLU A 88 -18.83 1.56 5.11
N GLN A 89 -18.02 0.51 5.40
CA GLN A 89 -18.46 -0.59 6.24
C GLN A 89 -18.72 -0.13 7.68
N GLU A 90 -19.74 -0.69 8.35
CA GLU A 90 -20.05 -0.42 9.76
C GLU A 90 -18.88 -0.83 10.67
N ILE A 91 -18.24 -1.95 10.37
CA ILE A 91 -17.03 -2.44 11.04
C ILE A 91 -15.86 -2.26 10.09
N ARG A 92 -14.99 -1.31 10.41
CA ARG A 92 -13.79 -1.05 9.64
C ARG A 92 -12.64 -1.92 10.11
N PRO A 93 -11.74 -2.32 9.20
CA PRO A 93 -10.53 -3.06 9.57
C PRO A 93 -9.56 -2.17 10.35
N ASP A 94 -8.76 -2.78 11.20
CA ASP A 94 -7.63 -2.11 11.87
C ASP A 94 -6.46 -1.89 10.89
N GLU A 95 -6.30 -2.81 9.92
CA GLU A 95 -5.21 -2.80 8.96
C GLU A 95 -5.70 -3.18 7.55
N VAL A 96 -5.14 -2.52 6.54
CA VAL A 96 -5.38 -2.80 5.11
C VAL A 96 -4.05 -2.95 4.37
N ILE A 97 -3.95 -3.99 3.54
CA ILE A 97 -2.77 -4.22 2.71
C ILE A 97 -3.17 -4.18 1.23
N LEU A 98 -2.52 -3.30 0.47
CA LEU A 98 -2.69 -3.18 -0.98
C LEU A 98 -1.52 -3.88 -1.68
N VAL A 99 -1.80 -4.93 -2.43
CA VAL A 99 -0.83 -5.69 -3.21
C VAL A 99 -1.08 -5.48 -4.71
N GLY A 100 0.00 -5.32 -5.48
CA GLY A 100 -0.11 -5.09 -6.93
C GLY A 100 -0.60 -3.69 -7.30
N ALA A 101 -0.59 -2.76 -6.36
CA ALA A 101 -1.01 -1.36 -6.55
C ALA A 101 0.13 -0.46 -7.06
N THR A 102 1.34 -0.98 -7.18
CA THR A 102 2.46 -0.39 -7.92
C THR A 102 2.63 -1.07 -9.27
N GLY A 103 3.19 -0.38 -10.24
CA GLY A 103 3.42 -0.95 -11.56
C GLY A 103 4.25 -0.03 -12.46
N THR A 104 4.29 -0.33 -13.75
CA THR A 104 5.03 0.45 -14.74
C THR A 104 4.45 1.85 -14.98
N ARG A 105 3.17 2.05 -14.66
CA ARG A 105 2.49 3.34 -14.77
C ARG A 105 2.65 4.14 -13.48
N MET A 106 3.51 5.14 -13.50
CA MET A 106 3.78 6.01 -12.35
C MET A 106 2.57 6.85 -11.93
N ASP A 107 1.69 7.24 -12.85
CA ASP A 107 0.45 7.95 -12.56
C ASP A 107 -0.47 7.13 -11.66
N HIS A 108 -0.65 5.84 -11.94
CA HIS A 108 -1.41 4.93 -11.08
C HIS A 108 -0.73 4.69 -9.73
N THR A 109 0.59 4.50 -9.72
CA THR A 109 1.35 4.31 -8.48
C THR A 109 1.21 5.52 -7.56
N LEU A 110 1.41 6.74 -8.10
CA LEU A 110 1.27 7.97 -7.32
C LEU A 110 -0.17 8.20 -6.85
N ALA A 111 -1.17 7.90 -7.69
CA ALA A 111 -2.56 7.98 -7.28
C ALA A 111 -2.87 7.01 -6.13
N ASN A 112 -2.42 5.76 -6.20
CA ASN A 112 -2.62 4.75 -5.16
C ASN A 112 -1.91 5.14 -3.84
N ILE A 113 -0.71 5.72 -3.89
CA ILE A 113 -0.06 6.29 -2.70
C ILE A 113 -0.91 7.42 -2.12
N GLY A 114 -1.46 8.30 -2.97
CA GLY A 114 -2.37 9.37 -2.54
C GLY A 114 -3.64 8.87 -1.87
N LEU A 115 -4.18 7.73 -2.31
CA LEU A 115 -5.37 7.12 -1.71
C LEU A 115 -5.15 6.63 -0.28
N LEU A 116 -3.89 6.34 0.15
CA LEU A 116 -3.58 6.00 1.54
C LEU A 116 -3.99 7.09 2.53
N LYS A 117 -4.12 8.34 2.06
CA LYS A 117 -4.63 9.47 2.87
C LYS A 117 -5.99 9.16 3.48
N GLN A 118 -6.89 8.53 2.72
CA GLN A 118 -8.24 8.23 3.21
C GLN A 118 -8.18 7.32 4.45
N PHE A 119 -7.32 6.31 4.44
CA PHE A 119 -7.13 5.45 5.61
C PHE A 119 -6.50 6.20 6.78
N ALA A 120 -5.48 7.02 6.53
CA ALA A 120 -4.82 7.82 7.56
C ALA A 120 -5.79 8.77 8.28
N GLU A 121 -6.74 9.37 7.56
CA GLU A 121 -7.79 10.24 8.11
C GLU A 121 -8.79 9.49 9.01
N PHE A 122 -8.97 8.19 8.78
CA PHE A 122 -9.81 7.32 9.64
C PHE A 122 -9.02 6.60 10.72
N GLY A 123 -7.71 6.82 10.82
CA GLY A 123 -6.83 6.15 11.79
C GLY A 123 -6.62 4.66 11.48
N ILE A 124 -6.84 4.23 10.26
CA ILE A 124 -6.63 2.86 9.79
C ILE A 124 -5.21 2.73 9.28
N SER A 125 -4.48 1.71 9.73
CA SER A 125 -3.14 1.39 9.22
C SER A 125 -3.27 0.79 7.82
N ALA A 126 -2.79 1.49 6.78
CA ALA A 126 -2.82 0.97 5.42
C ALA A 126 -1.42 0.94 4.81
N TYR A 127 -1.09 -0.19 4.19
CA TYR A 127 0.21 -0.42 3.58
C TYR A 127 0.05 -0.78 2.10
N LEU A 128 0.75 -0.06 1.25
CA LEU A 128 0.97 -0.46 -0.12
C LEU A 128 2.32 -1.17 -0.15
N ILE A 129 2.30 -2.44 -0.52
CA ILE A 129 3.47 -3.27 -0.46
C ILE A 129 3.81 -3.77 -1.88
N ASP A 130 5.09 -3.69 -2.27
CA ASP A 130 5.64 -4.31 -3.47
C ASP A 130 6.96 -5.06 -3.15
N GLU A 131 7.65 -5.54 -4.16
CA GLU A 131 8.87 -6.34 -3.99
C GLU A 131 9.97 -5.61 -3.20
N HIS A 132 10.03 -4.27 -3.31
CA HIS A 132 11.11 -3.46 -2.75
C HIS A 132 10.65 -2.47 -1.70
N ASN A 133 9.34 -2.25 -1.57
CA ASN A 133 8.80 -1.16 -0.78
C ASN A 133 7.61 -1.59 0.09
N ARG A 134 7.53 -1.04 1.29
CA ARG A 134 6.34 -0.96 2.12
C ARG A 134 6.04 0.51 2.39
N ILE A 135 4.94 1.01 1.85
CA ILE A 135 4.57 2.42 1.86
C ILE A 135 3.32 2.59 2.72
N THR A 136 3.37 3.49 3.67
CA THR A 136 2.19 3.90 4.45
C THR A 136 2.08 5.42 4.51
N MET A 137 0.89 5.90 4.86
CA MET A 137 0.67 7.32 5.17
C MET A 137 0.07 7.44 6.56
N THR A 138 0.56 8.38 7.34
CA THR A 138 0.10 8.60 8.71
C THR A 138 -0.13 10.09 9.00
N ALA A 139 -1.14 10.36 9.82
CA ALA A 139 -1.43 11.68 10.39
C ALA A 139 -0.95 11.82 11.85
N HIS A 140 -0.39 10.75 12.40
CA HIS A 140 0.00 10.62 13.81
C HIS A 140 1.37 9.97 13.93
N GLN A 141 1.77 9.63 15.16
CA GLN A 141 2.96 8.83 15.41
C GLN A 141 2.95 7.52 14.62
N HIS A 142 4.13 7.06 14.23
CA HIS A 142 4.32 5.79 13.56
C HIS A 142 5.52 5.04 14.16
N ILE A 143 5.39 3.73 14.30
CA ILE A 143 6.47 2.87 14.78
C ILE A 143 6.91 1.97 13.64
N VAL A 144 8.17 2.10 13.27
CA VAL A 144 8.83 1.20 12.32
C VAL A 144 9.53 0.10 13.10
N LYS A 145 9.21 -1.16 12.80
CA LYS A 145 9.89 -2.32 13.41
C LYS A 145 11.01 -2.79 12.50
N ARG A 146 12.15 -3.14 13.09
CA ARG A 146 13.28 -3.70 12.35
C ARG A 146 12.89 -5.03 11.71
N THR A 147 13.18 -5.17 10.43
CA THR A 147 13.02 -6.42 9.69
C THR A 147 14.22 -6.62 8.76
N ASP A 148 14.49 -7.85 8.35
CA ASP A 148 15.50 -8.12 7.33
C ASP A 148 15.00 -7.82 5.91
N ALA A 149 13.69 -7.52 5.77
CA ALA A 149 13.07 -7.24 4.48
C ALA A 149 13.40 -5.84 3.94
N TYR A 150 13.54 -4.86 4.83
CA TYR A 150 13.76 -3.46 4.44
C TYR A 150 14.92 -2.87 5.21
N ARG A 151 15.81 -2.21 4.47
CA ARG A 151 17.00 -1.55 5.05
C ARG A 151 16.75 -0.08 5.33
N TYR A 152 16.12 0.62 4.38
CA TYR A 152 15.99 2.06 4.41
C TYR A 152 14.60 2.47 4.90
N VAL A 153 14.53 3.60 5.58
CA VAL A 153 13.29 4.28 5.98
C VAL A 153 13.33 5.71 5.48
N SER A 154 12.42 6.05 4.58
CA SER A 154 12.31 7.40 4.04
C SER A 154 11.03 8.07 4.50
N LEU A 155 11.12 9.36 4.80
CA LEU A 155 10.04 10.21 5.27
C LEU A 155 9.80 11.32 4.26
N LEU A 156 8.63 11.32 3.65
CA LEU A 156 8.24 12.32 2.65
C LEU A 156 6.96 13.03 3.11
N PRO A 157 6.94 14.37 3.20
CA PRO A 157 5.71 15.09 3.49
C PRO A 157 4.73 14.92 2.34
N TYR A 158 3.48 14.57 2.64
CA TYR A 158 2.38 14.57 1.66
C TYR A 158 1.70 15.95 1.59
N THR A 159 1.61 16.64 2.73
CA THR A 159 1.20 18.04 2.83
C THR A 159 2.37 18.96 2.49
N GLU A 160 2.12 20.25 2.32
CA GLU A 160 3.17 21.25 2.05
C GLU A 160 4.34 21.14 3.02
N GLN A 161 4.04 20.84 4.28
CA GLN A 161 5.04 20.57 5.32
C GLN A 161 4.49 19.59 6.37
N VAL A 162 5.43 18.93 7.08
CA VAL A 162 5.19 18.17 8.30
C VAL A 162 6.09 18.77 9.37
N THR A 163 5.51 19.25 10.48
CA THR A 163 6.23 20.01 11.53
C THR A 163 6.44 19.20 12.79
N GLY A 164 7.45 19.56 13.57
CA GLY A 164 7.74 18.97 14.88
C GLY A 164 8.24 17.53 14.80
N VAL A 165 8.80 17.11 13.65
CA VAL A 165 9.24 15.72 13.44
C VAL A 165 10.36 15.36 14.41
N THR A 166 10.12 14.36 15.23
CA THR A 166 11.07 13.76 16.17
C THR A 166 11.28 12.30 15.81
N LEU A 167 12.53 11.90 15.67
CA LEU A 167 12.95 10.56 15.28
C LEU A 167 13.83 9.96 16.38
N GLN A 168 13.47 8.76 16.84
CA GLN A 168 14.23 8.00 17.82
C GLN A 168 14.45 6.56 17.32
N GLY A 169 15.63 6.02 17.54
CA GLY A 169 16.01 4.67 17.11
C GLY A 169 16.52 4.59 15.68
N PHE A 170 16.78 5.72 15.04
CA PHE A 170 17.31 5.82 13.68
C PHE A 170 18.78 6.26 13.68
N TYR A 171 19.49 6.01 12.60
CA TYR A 171 20.86 6.47 12.40
C TYR A 171 20.93 8.00 12.40
N TYR A 172 20.01 8.65 11.67
CA TYR A 172 19.78 10.09 11.73
C TYR A 172 18.58 10.37 12.62
N ASN A 173 18.81 10.58 13.91
CA ASN A 173 17.78 11.07 14.83
C ASN A 173 17.52 12.56 14.58
N ALA A 174 16.32 13.01 14.90
CA ALA A 174 15.92 14.41 14.77
C ALA A 174 15.03 14.82 15.95
N GLN A 175 14.97 16.13 16.23
CA GLN A 175 14.07 16.71 17.22
C GLN A 175 13.52 18.03 16.69
N GLY A 176 12.19 18.11 16.53
CA GLY A 176 11.50 19.31 16.08
C GLY A 176 11.80 19.70 14.63
N LEU A 177 12.22 18.74 13.77
CA LEU A 177 12.50 18.98 12.35
C LEU A 177 11.22 19.33 11.60
N THR A 178 11.32 20.23 10.62
CA THR A 178 10.25 20.47 9.63
C THR A 178 10.67 19.87 8.31
N LEU A 179 9.86 18.94 7.79
CA LEU A 179 10.00 18.40 6.44
C LEU A 179 9.11 19.21 5.49
N LYS A 180 9.65 19.66 4.36
CA LYS A 180 8.91 20.43 3.35
C LYS A 180 8.81 19.65 2.05
N LEU A 181 7.66 19.77 1.40
CA LEU A 181 7.44 19.16 0.08
C LEU A 181 8.47 19.69 -0.93
N GLY A 182 9.08 18.78 -1.68
CA GLY A 182 10.15 19.10 -2.62
C GLY A 182 11.56 19.06 -2.03
N GLU A 183 11.72 18.83 -0.72
CA GLU A 183 13.02 18.59 -0.08
C GLU A 183 13.25 17.08 0.12
N SER A 184 14.53 16.65 0.11
CA SER A 184 14.93 15.24 0.23
C SER A 184 15.57 14.88 1.57
N ILE A 185 15.50 15.76 2.57
CA ILE A 185 16.18 15.59 3.86
C ILE A 185 15.76 14.33 4.63
N GLY A 186 14.53 13.84 4.41
CA GLY A 186 13.99 12.65 5.07
C GLY A 186 14.29 11.32 4.38
N VAL A 187 15.08 11.30 3.29
CA VAL A 187 15.28 10.11 2.47
C VAL A 187 16.45 9.25 2.96
N SER A 188 16.28 7.90 2.91
CA SER A 188 17.31 6.89 3.19
C SER A 188 17.91 6.94 4.60
N ASN A 189 17.07 7.10 5.62
CA ASN A 189 17.47 6.82 7.00
C ASN A 189 17.50 5.29 7.24
N GLU A 190 18.13 4.83 8.31
CA GLU A 190 18.23 3.42 8.69
C GLU A 190 17.88 3.25 10.16
N LEU A 191 17.28 2.11 10.55
CA LEU A 191 17.07 1.75 11.94
C LEU A 191 18.40 1.26 12.57
N ILE A 192 18.73 1.80 13.74
CA ILE A 192 19.84 1.31 14.58
C ILE A 192 19.34 0.56 15.83
N ALA A 193 18.03 0.65 16.13
CA ALA A 193 17.37 -0.06 17.23
C ALA A 193 16.37 -1.09 16.67
N GLU A 194 15.77 -1.89 17.55
CA GLU A 194 14.72 -2.85 17.18
C GLU A 194 13.44 -2.17 16.67
N CYS A 195 13.19 -0.94 17.15
CA CYS A 195 12.09 -0.10 16.70
C CYS A 195 12.55 1.35 16.52
N GLY A 196 12.01 2.01 15.51
CA GLY A 196 12.12 3.46 15.31
C GLY A 196 10.79 4.14 15.59
N LEU A 197 10.80 5.16 16.42
CA LEU A 197 9.64 6.01 16.69
C LEU A 197 9.71 7.26 15.82
N ILE A 198 8.62 7.54 15.14
CA ILE A 198 8.39 8.74 14.34
C ILE A 198 7.22 9.49 14.98
N GLU A 199 7.45 10.68 15.48
CA GLU A 199 6.44 11.58 16.04
C GLU A 199 6.48 12.92 15.31
N PHE A 200 5.33 13.57 15.17
CA PHE A 200 5.23 14.91 14.58
C PHE A 200 3.98 15.63 15.06
N GLU A 201 3.95 16.96 14.93
CA GLU A 201 2.87 17.81 15.44
C GLU A 201 1.76 18.04 14.43
N SER A 202 2.10 18.18 13.15
CA SER A 202 1.09 18.48 12.11
C SER A 202 1.52 18.03 10.74
N GLY A 203 0.54 17.80 9.86
CA GLY A 203 0.70 17.38 8.47
C GLY A 203 0.37 15.91 8.24
N LEU A 204 0.58 15.44 7.02
CA LEU A 204 0.48 14.04 6.62
C LEU A 204 1.85 13.58 6.13
N LEU A 205 2.33 12.47 6.66
CA LEU A 205 3.64 11.92 6.39
C LEU A 205 3.52 10.59 5.65
N ILE A 206 4.21 10.47 4.51
CA ILE A 206 4.46 9.19 3.85
C ILE A 206 5.72 8.59 4.47
N VAL A 207 5.61 7.36 4.93
CA VAL A 207 6.72 6.53 5.41
C VAL A 207 6.96 5.42 4.41
N ILE A 208 8.17 5.31 3.89
CA ILE A 208 8.58 4.28 2.94
C ILE A 208 9.71 3.47 3.56
N GLU A 209 9.45 2.21 3.80
CA GLU A 209 10.47 1.23 4.11
C GLU A 209 10.88 0.55 2.81
N SER A 210 12.18 0.51 2.51
CA SER A 210 12.65 0.02 1.21
C SER A 210 13.95 -0.75 1.27
N ARG A 211 14.20 -1.50 0.19
CA ARG A 211 15.47 -2.19 -0.10
C ARG A 211 15.87 -2.02 -1.54
N ASP A 212 17.16 -2.25 -1.84
CA ASP A 212 17.68 -2.30 -3.21
C ASP A 212 17.27 -3.58 -3.94
#